data_60e429ebf33c29b9906fd14d7dde4433
#
_entry.id   60e429ebf33c29b9906fd14d7dde4433
#
_cell.length_a   1.000
_cell.length_b   1.000
_cell.length_c   1.000
_cell.angle_alpha   90.00
_cell.angle_beta   90.00
_cell.angle_gamma   90.00
#
_symmetry.space_group_name_H-M   'P 1'
#
loop_
_entity.id
_entity.type
_entity.pdbx_description
1 polymer ?
#
loop_
_entity_poly.entity_id
_entity_poly.type
_entity_poly.pdbx_seq_one_letter_code
_entity_poly.pdbx_strand_id
1 'polypeptide(L)'
;MKKNKNQIIDIIFMLFLSFAYVIPLFMSKGIYHSVNQDTYFHLSRIIGLDNVWSSPVNFNNFDHHGTMMNIFYPWLTLYPAFLFYKMMGNLVLGYNIYYFFITFLTMVVSYFSMKQIKNNRYISLLFSIIYTFSAYRAIDIFRRASLGEAVALTFLPLILMGCYEIYIRDYQKWYWLSIGMTPVVYTHLLSVAMVSVFIGGTLFLSFYFWDQKIARLLSLLKATALTFFLSAGFLIPFIQQSRAQELKVPLGKELSGMAPSDMLTHILNNNYNNYTIGLFLFLGLIGAFIFIKKLTADDLFIFFLGVFVLFCSTNLFPWQLFNHTPVKSLQFVWRLNGFSSLFIAYTMSIVIYYIFSTKNNSWKIMVFTFLALILHLSGVSNSIHANKDSLTLIAPEDAVAIAENYNHTDYANKESIYHPDMINNDQYLLGNQEINPTTHFMSNKLTIELDNSNNKNTVLTTPIYRYKGQVASINGKLVQTKLSKFGTTELTIPPGINKVVITYQYTKLAIASRYLSIVTLILFLLYRFTFSKYYLSN
;
A
#
# COMPACT_ATOMS: atom_id res chain seq x y z
N MET A 1 27.88 -23.19 -13.64
CA MET A 1 28.36 -21.85 -14.07
C MET A 1 27.42 -21.14 -15.05
N LYS A 2 26.99 -21.73 -16.19
CA LYS A 2 26.13 -21.08 -17.20
C LYS A 2 24.75 -20.62 -16.66
N LYS A 3 24.13 -21.37 -15.73
CA LYS A 3 22.83 -21.07 -15.12
C LYS A 3 22.89 -19.80 -14.23
N ASN A 4 23.96 -19.64 -13.46
CA ASN A 4 24.17 -18.47 -12.59
C ASN A 4 24.45 -17.20 -13.40
N LYS A 5 25.19 -17.31 -14.53
CA LYS A 5 25.49 -16.17 -15.41
C LYS A 5 24.21 -15.57 -16.01
N ASN A 6 23.28 -16.42 -16.47
CA ASN A 6 22.00 -15.96 -17.01
C ASN A 6 21.12 -15.26 -15.97
N GLN A 7 21.12 -15.73 -14.73
CA GLN A 7 20.35 -15.09 -13.65
C GLN A 7 20.90 -13.69 -13.31
N ILE A 8 22.22 -13.53 -13.27
CA ILE A 8 22.85 -12.22 -13.03
C ILE A 8 22.48 -11.24 -14.16
N ILE A 9 22.53 -11.69 -15.43
CA ILE A 9 22.14 -10.87 -16.57
C ILE A 9 20.67 -10.44 -16.45
N ASP A 10 19.77 -11.34 -16.07
CA ASP A 10 18.34 -11.03 -15.90
C ASP A 10 18.12 -10.00 -14.78
N ILE A 11 18.85 -10.11 -13.66
CA ILE A 11 18.77 -9.15 -12.55
C ILE A 11 19.26 -7.76 -12.98
N ILE A 12 20.42 -7.68 -13.66
CA ILE A 12 20.95 -6.41 -14.17
C ILE A 12 19.99 -5.78 -15.18
N PHE A 13 19.40 -6.59 -16.07
CA PHE A 13 18.41 -6.13 -17.04
C PHE A 13 17.15 -5.57 -16.34
N MET A 14 16.64 -6.28 -15.34
CA MET A 14 15.50 -5.81 -14.55
C MET A 14 15.81 -4.53 -13.77
N LEU A 15 17.02 -4.38 -13.23
CA LEU A 15 17.47 -3.16 -12.57
C LEU A 15 17.46 -1.97 -13.52
N PHE A 16 18.04 -2.15 -14.72
CA PHE A 16 18.04 -1.11 -15.76
C PHE A 16 16.63 -0.72 -16.20
N LEU A 17 15.75 -1.69 -16.43
CA LEU A 17 14.36 -1.43 -16.81
C LEU A 17 13.57 -0.73 -15.72
N SER A 18 13.84 -1.05 -14.46
CA SER A 18 13.21 -0.39 -13.32
C SER A 18 13.60 1.09 -13.24
N PHE A 19 14.85 1.41 -13.55
CA PHE A 19 15.28 2.80 -13.64
C PHE A 19 14.62 3.51 -14.84
N ALA A 20 14.60 2.87 -16.02
CA ALA A 20 13.92 3.41 -17.20
C ALA A 20 12.42 3.67 -16.96
N TYR A 21 11.75 2.81 -16.19
CA TYR A 21 10.35 2.99 -15.80
C TYR A 21 10.11 4.24 -14.94
N VAL A 22 10.97 4.51 -13.97
CA VAL A 22 10.81 5.64 -13.04
C VAL A 22 11.54 6.91 -13.48
N ILE A 23 12.20 6.91 -14.65
CA ILE A 23 12.99 8.05 -15.12
C ILE A 23 12.20 9.37 -15.14
N PRO A 24 10.87 9.42 -15.44
CA PRO A 24 10.10 10.65 -15.37
C PRO A 24 10.10 11.32 -14.00
N LEU A 25 10.21 10.55 -12.90
CA LEU A 25 10.29 11.10 -11.53
C LEU A 25 11.63 11.82 -11.28
N PHE A 26 12.70 11.39 -11.94
CA PHE A 26 14.04 11.98 -11.80
C PHE A 26 14.31 13.12 -12.77
N MET A 27 13.54 13.21 -13.87
CA MET A 27 13.65 14.28 -14.85
C MET A 27 12.97 15.57 -14.36
N SER A 28 11.99 15.49 -13.49
CA SER A 28 11.35 16.64 -12.86
C SER A 28 12.25 17.22 -11.77
N LYS A 29 12.24 18.55 -11.61
CA LYS A 29 12.95 19.23 -10.52
C LYS A 29 12.27 19.08 -9.16
N GLY A 30 11.23 18.26 -9.05
CA GLY A 30 10.42 18.03 -7.87
C GLY A 30 9.41 16.93 -8.11
N ILE A 31 8.35 16.86 -7.29
CA ILE A 31 7.24 15.93 -7.47
C ILE A 31 6.04 16.68 -8.04
N TYR A 32 5.50 16.21 -9.17
CA TYR A 32 4.22 16.72 -9.66
C TYR A 32 3.08 16.27 -8.75
N HIS A 33 2.28 17.25 -8.33
CA HIS A 33 1.13 17.04 -7.46
C HIS A 33 -0.14 17.69 -8.03
N SER A 34 -1.29 17.04 -7.86
CA SER A 34 -2.61 17.64 -8.07
C SER A 34 -3.54 17.34 -6.90
N VAL A 35 -4.63 18.10 -6.77
CA VAL A 35 -5.58 18.05 -5.64
C VAL A 35 -6.13 16.64 -5.34
N ASN A 36 -6.16 15.75 -6.31
CA ASN A 36 -6.68 14.38 -6.18
C ASN A 36 -5.59 13.31 -6.01
N GLN A 37 -4.40 13.68 -5.56
CA GLN A 37 -3.27 12.76 -5.36
C GLN A 37 -2.93 12.62 -3.89
N ASP A 38 -2.45 11.43 -3.53
CA ASP A 38 -2.07 11.10 -2.16
C ASP A 38 -0.62 11.53 -1.81
N THR A 39 0.01 12.40 -2.62
CA THR A 39 1.42 12.77 -2.47
C THR A 39 1.70 13.39 -1.10
N TYR A 40 0.98 14.46 -0.71
CA TYR A 40 1.18 15.13 0.57
C TYR A 40 0.97 14.18 1.75
N PHE A 41 -0.06 13.35 1.67
CA PHE A 41 -0.34 12.33 2.66
C PHE A 41 0.83 11.38 2.85
N HIS A 42 1.42 10.88 1.76
CA HIS A 42 2.54 9.94 1.86
C HIS A 42 3.85 10.61 2.28
N LEU A 43 4.12 11.85 1.86
CA LEU A 43 5.28 12.61 2.33
C LEU A 43 5.19 12.86 3.85
N SER A 44 4.01 13.27 4.35
CA SER A 44 3.75 13.46 5.78
C SER A 44 3.92 12.15 6.56
N ARG A 45 3.46 11.01 6.02
CA ARG A 45 3.69 9.71 6.62
C ARG A 45 5.18 9.34 6.69
N ILE A 46 5.96 9.64 5.64
CA ILE A 46 7.40 9.32 5.60
C ILE A 46 8.14 10.08 6.69
N ILE A 47 7.97 11.39 6.80
CA ILE A 47 8.65 12.18 7.84
C ILE A 47 8.22 11.75 9.25
N GLY A 48 6.94 11.36 9.41
CA GLY A 48 6.39 10.86 10.67
C GLY A 48 6.96 9.51 11.14
N LEU A 49 7.81 8.83 10.35
CA LEU A 49 8.47 7.59 10.74
C LEU A 49 9.72 7.80 11.61
N ASP A 50 10.14 9.03 11.84
CA ASP A 50 11.35 9.36 12.59
C ASP A 50 11.40 8.70 13.98
N ASN A 51 10.29 8.68 14.69
CA ASN A 51 10.17 8.11 16.03
C ASN A 51 9.27 6.87 16.12
N VAL A 52 8.88 6.27 14.98
CA VAL A 52 7.86 5.20 14.91
C VAL A 52 8.16 3.95 15.76
N TRP A 53 9.43 3.72 16.10
CA TRP A 53 9.82 2.59 16.94
C TRP A 53 9.51 2.83 18.43
N SER A 54 9.55 4.08 18.89
CA SER A 54 9.35 4.49 20.29
C SER A 54 7.98 5.09 20.57
N SER A 55 7.38 5.78 19.62
CA SER A 55 6.07 6.42 19.74
C SER A 55 5.15 6.11 18.56
N PRO A 56 3.85 5.88 18.80
CA PRO A 56 2.88 5.71 17.72
C PRO A 56 2.47 7.03 17.04
N VAL A 57 2.82 8.17 17.63
CA VAL A 57 2.51 9.51 17.16
C VAL A 57 3.81 10.28 16.94
N ASN A 58 3.84 11.05 15.87
CA ASN A 58 4.85 12.06 15.62
C ASN A 58 4.17 13.43 15.55
N PHE A 59 4.69 14.43 16.27
CA PHE A 59 4.13 15.78 16.28
C PHE A 59 4.72 16.69 15.19
N ASN A 60 5.70 16.23 14.41
CA ASN A 60 6.28 17.00 13.30
C ASN A 60 5.62 16.65 11.94
N ASN A 61 4.39 16.09 11.97
CA ASN A 61 3.65 15.79 10.75
C ASN A 61 2.14 15.96 10.97
N PHE A 62 1.38 15.93 9.89
CA PHE A 62 -0.07 16.09 9.90
C PHE A 62 -0.52 17.29 10.73
N ASP A 63 0.07 18.44 10.43
CA ASP A 63 -0.30 19.73 11.01
C ASP A 63 -0.21 19.75 12.55
N HIS A 64 0.75 19.01 13.08
CA HIS A 64 1.09 18.93 14.51
C HIS A 64 -0.02 18.43 15.47
N HIS A 65 -1.17 17.99 14.96
CA HIS A 65 -2.32 17.56 15.78
C HIS A 65 -2.16 16.22 16.49
N GLY A 66 -0.99 15.58 16.38
CA GLY A 66 -0.73 14.31 17.06
C GLY A 66 -1.51 13.15 16.45
N THR A 67 -1.61 13.08 15.13
CA THR A 67 -2.31 12.03 14.39
C THR A 67 -1.59 10.69 14.49
N MET A 68 -2.34 9.61 14.83
CA MET A 68 -1.79 8.25 14.94
C MET A 68 -1.84 7.51 13.59
N MET A 69 -1.53 8.21 12.49
CA MET A 69 -1.71 7.71 11.13
C MET A 69 -0.94 6.43 10.85
N ASN A 70 0.30 6.32 11.33
CA ASN A 70 1.14 5.14 11.08
C ASN A 70 0.71 3.88 11.86
N ILE A 71 -0.32 3.95 12.72
CA ILE A 71 -0.98 2.77 13.30
C ILE A 71 -2.19 2.36 12.47
N PHE A 72 -2.94 3.32 11.91
CA PHE A 72 -4.13 3.03 11.12
C PHE A 72 -3.79 2.70 9.65
N TYR A 73 -2.69 3.24 9.16
CA TYR A 73 -2.15 2.90 7.85
C TYR A 73 -0.77 2.24 8.00
N PRO A 74 -0.58 0.98 7.52
CA PRO A 74 0.64 0.21 7.77
C PRO A 74 1.90 0.95 7.30
N TRP A 75 2.98 0.89 8.07
CA TRP A 75 4.17 1.69 7.84
C TRP A 75 5.44 0.91 7.51
N LEU A 76 5.51 -0.40 7.81
CA LEU A 76 6.77 -1.14 7.74
C LEU A 76 7.36 -1.18 6.33
N THR A 77 6.52 -1.36 5.31
CA THR A 77 6.96 -1.32 3.91
C THR A 77 7.30 0.09 3.42
N LEU A 78 6.81 1.13 4.10
CA LEU A 78 7.16 2.53 3.83
C LEU A 78 8.49 2.93 4.47
N TYR A 79 8.95 2.19 5.49
CA TYR A 79 10.16 2.53 6.25
C TYR A 79 11.42 2.67 5.37
N PRO A 80 11.64 1.89 4.29
CA PRO A 80 12.74 2.14 3.37
C PRO A 80 12.70 3.54 2.71
N ALA A 81 11.53 4.11 2.43
CA ALA A 81 11.43 5.48 1.91
C ALA A 81 11.98 6.51 2.91
N PHE A 82 11.66 6.33 4.21
CA PHE A 82 12.23 7.13 5.29
C PHE A 82 13.75 6.99 5.37
N LEU A 83 14.29 5.77 5.26
CA LEU A 83 15.74 5.53 5.26
C LEU A 83 16.40 6.24 4.07
N PHE A 84 15.86 6.13 2.86
CA PHE A 84 16.37 6.85 1.70
C PHE A 84 16.33 8.37 1.89
N TYR A 85 15.23 8.91 2.45
CA TYR A 85 15.15 10.33 2.81
C TYR A 85 16.29 10.73 3.76
N LYS A 86 16.50 9.99 4.85
CA LYS A 86 17.57 10.30 5.83
C LYS A 86 18.97 10.17 5.22
N MET A 87 19.21 9.18 4.36
CA MET A 87 20.50 8.98 3.69
C MET A 87 20.81 10.08 2.67
N MET A 88 19.81 10.56 1.94
CA MET A 88 20.00 11.57 0.89
C MET A 88 19.86 13.02 1.41
N GLY A 89 19.34 13.22 2.62
CA GLY A 89 19.02 14.55 3.14
C GLY A 89 17.94 15.29 2.34
N ASN A 90 17.22 14.60 1.45
CA ASN A 90 16.26 15.17 0.52
C ASN A 90 15.04 14.26 0.41
N LEU A 91 13.86 14.78 0.82
CA LEU A 91 12.62 13.99 0.87
C LEU A 91 12.13 13.58 -0.51
N VAL A 92 12.23 14.48 -1.50
CA VAL A 92 11.85 14.20 -2.90
C VAL A 92 12.72 13.10 -3.49
N LEU A 93 14.03 13.21 -3.32
CA LEU A 93 14.96 12.21 -3.83
C LEU A 93 14.76 10.85 -3.14
N GLY A 94 14.57 10.83 -1.82
CA GLY A 94 14.26 9.61 -1.07
C GLY A 94 12.98 8.92 -1.54
N TYR A 95 11.94 9.71 -1.82
CA TYR A 95 10.67 9.23 -2.37
C TYR A 95 10.84 8.62 -3.78
N ASN A 96 11.59 9.28 -4.67
CA ASN A 96 11.85 8.80 -6.02
C ASN A 96 12.71 7.51 -6.03
N ILE A 97 13.75 7.45 -5.17
CA ILE A 97 14.57 6.24 -4.99
C ILE A 97 13.71 5.09 -4.46
N TYR A 98 12.77 5.37 -3.57
CA TYR A 98 11.85 4.36 -3.09
C TYR A 98 10.97 3.78 -4.20
N TYR A 99 10.44 4.59 -5.11
CA TYR A 99 9.69 4.07 -6.28
C TYR A 99 10.57 3.25 -7.22
N PHE A 100 11.82 3.64 -7.41
CA PHE A 100 12.78 2.81 -8.14
C PHE A 100 12.99 1.45 -7.47
N PHE A 101 13.23 1.44 -6.16
CA PHE A 101 13.40 0.22 -5.37
C PHE A 101 12.16 -0.70 -5.45
N ILE A 102 10.96 -0.16 -5.27
CA ILE A 102 9.71 -0.92 -5.37
C ILE A 102 9.45 -1.44 -6.79
N THR A 103 9.82 -0.67 -7.81
CA THR A 103 9.70 -1.12 -9.21
C THR A 103 10.64 -2.29 -9.49
N PHE A 104 11.87 -2.21 -9.03
CA PHE A 104 12.82 -3.31 -9.13
C PHE A 104 12.34 -4.55 -8.36
N LEU A 105 11.85 -4.38 -7.14
CA LEU A 105 11.27 -5.46 -6.34
C LEU A 105 10.06 -6.09 -7.05
N THR A 106 9.19 -5.29 -7.69
CA THR A 106 8.06 -5.80 -8.48
C THR A 106 8.54 -6.70 -9.62
N MET A 107 9.58 -6.28 -10.35
CA MET A 107 10.15 -7.10 -11.43
C MET A 107 10.72 -8.42 -10.91
N VAL A 108 11.49 -8.37 -9.81
CA VAL A 108 12.11 -9.57 -9.23
C VAL A 108 11.05 -10.53 -8.70
N VAL A 109 10.05 -10.04 -7.94
CA VAL A 109 8.96 -10.84 -7.39
C VAL A 109 8.14 -11.48 -8.50
N SER A 110 7.78 -10.71 -9.53
CA SER A 110 7.03 -11.21 -10.69
C SER A 110 7.82 -12.30 -11.44
N TYR A 111 9.10 -12.03 -11.73
CA TYR A 111 9.99 -13.00 -12.37
C TYR A 111 10.08 -14.31 -11.58
N PHE A 112 10.35 -14.20 -10.28
CA PHE A 112 10.47 -15.35 -9.39
C PHE A 112 9.17 -16.15 -9.33
N SER A 113 8.02 -15.49 -9.12
CA SER A 113 6.72 -16.14 -9.02
C SER A 113 6.38 -16.91 -10.30
N MET A 114 6.54 -16.29 -11.46
CA MET A 114 6.26 -16.94 -12.73
C MET A 114 7.26 -18.06 -13.05
N LYS A 115 8.52 -17.92 -12.60
CA LYS A 115 9.55 -18.94 -12.74
C LYS A 115 9.20 -20.21 -11.93
N GLN A 116 8.61 -20.03 -10.76
CA GLN A 116 8.11 -21.16 -9.96
C GLN A 116 6.89 -21.83 -10.62
N ILE A 117 5.96 -21.04 -11.18
CA ILE A 117 4.75 -21.58 -11.83
C ILE A 117 5.09 -22.30 -13.14
N LYS A 118 5.85 -21.68 -14.04
CA LYS A 118 6.06 -22.18 -15.43
C LYS A 118 7.41 -22.81 -15.68
N ASN A 119 8.36 -22.68 -14.75
CA ASN A 119 9.75 -23.16 -14.90
C ASN A 119 10.43 -22.74 -16.23
N ASN A 120 10.04 -21.60 -16.79
CA ASN A 120 10.55 -21.08 -18.05
C ASN A 120 11.10 -19.67 -17.85
N ARG A 121 12.39 -19.44 -18.16
CA ARG A 121 13.07 -18.16 -18.02
C ARG A 121 12.43 -17.05 -18.86
N TYR A 122 12.09 -17.34 -20.10
CA TYR A 122 11.58 -16.35 -21.05
C TYR A 122 10.16 -15.91 -20.73
N ILE A 123 9.28 -16.87 -20.37
CA ILE A 123 7.92 -16.57 -19.90
C ILE A 123 8.00 -15.71 -18.63
N SER A 124 8.94 -16.02 -17.72
CA SER A 124 9.10 -15.27 -16.47
C SER A 124 9.59 -13.85 -16.69
N LEU A 125 10.53 -13.62 -17.61
CA LEU A 125 10.97 -12.28 -18.00
C LEU A 125 9.84 -11.49 -18.67
N LEU A 126 9.10 -12.09 -19.62
CA LEU A 126 7.95 -11.46 -20.27
C LEU A 126 6.89 -11.07 -19.23
N PHE A 127 6.53 -11.98 -18.33
CA PHE A 127 5.57 -11.67 -17.26
C PHE A 127 6.04 -10.52 -16.38
N SER A 128 7.31 -10.54 -15.96
CA SER A 128 7.90 -9.49 -15.14
C SER A 128 7.81 -8.11 -15.82
N ILE A 129 8.11 -8.04 -17.12
CA ILE A 129 8.02 -6.80 -17.89
C ILE A 129 6.56 -6.37 -18.04
N ILE A 130 5.69 -7.26 -18.56
CA ILE A 130 4.30 -6.95 -18.90
C ILE A 130 3.53 -6.48 -17.65
N TYR A 131 3.70 -7.18 -16.52
CA TYR A 131 3.03 -6.83 -15.28
C TYR A 131 3.55 -5.52 -14.69
N THR A 132 4.87 -5.33 -14.63
CA THR A 132 5.47 -4.11 -14.06
C THR A 132 5.11 -2.88 -14.89
N PHE A 133 5.06 -3.00 -16.22
CA PHE A 133 4.71 -1.92 -17.13
C PHE A 133 3.19 -1.82 -17.41
N SER A 134 2.34 -2.49 -16.62
CA SER A 134 0.89 -2.34 -16.75
C SER A 134 0.46 -0.90 -16.50
N ALA A 135 -0.50 -0.40 -17.29
CA ALA A 135 -0.97 0.96 -17.19
C ALA A 135 -1.56 1.25 -15.81
N TYR A 136 -2.32 0.31 -15.23
CA TYR A 136 -2.92 0.49 -13.90
C TYR A 136 -1.86 0.80 -12.82
N ARG A 137 -0.75 0.04 -12.81
CA ARG A 137 0.35 0.30 -11.86
C ARG A 137 1.02 1.65 -12.13
N ALA A 138 1.18 2.02 -13.40
CA ALA A 138 1.73 3.32 -13.76
C ALA A 138 0.82 4.47 -13.30
N ILE A 139 -0.50 4.32 -13.43
CA ILE A 139 -1.50 5.28 -12.96
C ILE A 139 -1.41 5.45 -11.44
N ASP A 140 -1.25 4.37 -10.68
CA ASP A 140 -1.09 4.44 -9.21
C ASP A 140 0.17 5.22 -8.80
N ILE A 141 1.25 5.14 -9.57
CA ILE A 141 2.51 5.82 -9.27
C ILE A 141 2.51 7.27 -9.77
N PHE A 142 2.21 7.48 -11.06
CA PHE A 142 2.43 8.77 -11.72
C PHE A 142 1.21 9.70 -11.70
N ARG A 143 0.00 9.14 -11.55
CA ARG A 143 -1.24 9.93 -11.60
C ARG A 143 -1.94 10.04 -10.25
N ARG A 144 -1.94 8.98 -9.45
CA ARG A 144 -2.60 8.95 -8.13
C ARG A 144 -1.66 9.21 -6.97
N ALA A 145 -0.41 8.85 -7.15
CA ALA A 145 0.56 8.76 -6.06
C ALA A 145 0.07 7.85 -4.90
N SER A 146 -0.72 6.81 -5.22
CA SER A 146 -1.28 5.85 -4.25
C SER A 146 -0.24 4.82 -3.84
N LEU A 147 0.73 5.26 -3.08
CA LEU A 147 1.91 4.49 -2.72
C LEU A 147 1.57 3.18 -2.03
N GLY A 148 0.58 3.16 -1.14
CA GLY A 148 0.16 1.94 -0.46
C GLY A 148 -0.36 0.87 -1.42
N GLU A 149 -1.19 1.25 -2.39
CA GLU A 149 -1.72 0.33 -3.40
C GLU A 149 -0.61 -0.12 -4.37
N ALA A 150 0.19 0.82 -4.88
CA ALA A 150 1.31 0.52 -5.79
C ALA A 150 2.32 -0.47 -5.19
N VAL A 151 2.61 -0.37 -3.88
CA VAL A 151 3.48 -1.30 -3.16
C VAL A 151 2.79 -2.65 -2.93
N ALA A 152 1.49 -2.68 -2.63
CA ALA A 152 0.74 -3.93 -2.49
C ALA A 152 0.72 -4.74 -3.80
N LEU A 153 0.59 -4.07 -4.96
CA LEU A 153 0.67 -4.71 -6.28
C LEU A 153 1.98 -5.48 -6.48
N THR A 154 3.08 -5.06 -5.87
CA THR A 154 4.38 -5.76 -5.94
C THR A 154 4.29 -7.21 -5.47
N PHE A 155 3.43 -7.52 -4.51
CA PHE A 155 3.35 -8.85 -3.89
C PHE A 155 2.23 -9.72 -4.45
N LEU A 156 1.34 -9.20 -5.31
CA LEU A 156 0.26 -9.97 -5.92
C LEU A 156 0.75 -11.17 -6.75
N PRO A 157 1.86 -11.09 -7.54
CA PRO A 157 2.39 -12.25 -8.23
C PRO A 157 2.80 -13.39 -7.29
N LEU A 158 3.33 -13.05 -6.10
CA LEU A 158 3.71 -14.03 -5.09
C LEU A 158 2.49 -14.70 -4.43
N ILE A 159 1.42 -13.93 -4.24
CA ILE A 159 0.13 -14.45 -3.76
C ILE A 159 -0.50 -15.38 -4.81
N LEU A 160 -0.49 -14.98 -6.08
CA LEU A 160 -0.93 -15.83 -7.18
C LEU A 160 -0.18 -17.16 -7.20
N MET A 161 1.15 -17.12 -7.06
CA MET A 161 1.99 -18.32 -6.96
C MET A 161 1.61 -19.16 -5.73
N GLY A 162 1.41 -18.55 -4.57
CA GLY A 162 1.00 -19.25 -3.35
C GLY A 162 -0.35 -19.95 -3.49
N CYS A 163 -1.35 -19.27 -4.09
CA CYS A 163 -2.64 -19.89 -4.42
C CYS A 163 -2.49 -21.01 -5.45
N TYR A 164 -1.68 -20.82 -6.49
CA TYR A 164 -1.42 -21.84 -7.51
C TYR A 164 -0.81 -23.12 -6.90
N GLU A 165 0.16 -22.98 -5.99
CA GLU A 165 0.74 -24.14 -5.29
C GLU A 165 -0.34 -24.85 -4.42
N ILE A 166 -1.14 -24.12 -3.64
CA ILE A 166 -2.15 -24.72 -2.77
C ILE A 166 -3.30 -25.36 -3.56
N TYR A 167 -3.80 -24.69 -4.61
CA TYR A 167 -5.02 -25.11 -5.31
C TYR A 167 -4.76 -26.15 -6.39
N ILE A 168 -3.61 -26.06 -7.07
CA ILE A 168 -3.34 -26.82 -8.30
C ILE A 168 -2.17 -27.78 -8.12
N ARG A 169 -1.06 -27.34 -7.52
CA ARG A 169 0.19 -28.12 -7.47
C ARG A 169 0.43 -28.79 -6.12
N ASP A 170 1.36 -28.21 -5.36
CA ASP A 170 1.91 -28.78 -4.13
C ASP A 170 1.48 -27.95 -2.91
N TYR A 171 0.37 -28.34 -2.28
CA TYR A 171 -0.18 -27.64 -1.12
C TYR A 171 0.78 -27.61 0.08
N GLN A 172 1.84 -28.42 0.12
CA GLN A 172 2.86 -28.38 1.16
C GLN A 172 3.69 -27.09 1.09
N LYS A 173 3.68 -26.37 -0.06
CA LYS A 173 4.32 -25.08 -0.25
C LYS A 173 3.42 -23.89 0.14
N TRP A 174 2.44 -24.11 0.99
CA TRP A 174 1.48 -23.12 1.48
C TRP A 174 2.12 -21.84 2.03
N TYR A 175 3.35 -21.91 2.54
CA TYR A 175 4.08 -20.78 3.10
C TYR A 175 4.34 -19.65 2.09
N TRP A 176 4.32 -19.93 0.79
CA TRP A 176 4.45 -18.88 -0.23
C TRP A 176 3.29 -17.89 -0.18
N LEU A 177 2.08 -18.37 0.10
CA LEU A 177 0.93 -17.50 0.29
C LEU A 177 1.14 -16.56 1.50
N SER A 178 1.68 -17.05 2.62
CA SER A 178 1.99 -16.21 3.78
C SER A 178 3.09 -15.19 3.48
N ILE A 179 4.14 -15.59 2.75
CA ILE A 179 5.23 -14.68 2.35
C ILE A 179 4.71 -13.56 1.44
N GLY A 180 3.72 -13.84 0.59
CA GLY A 180 3.06 -12.83 -0.25
C GLY A 180 2.09 -11.95 0.53
N MET A 181 1.27 -12.53 1.41
CA MET A 181 0.24 -11.79 2.16
C MET A 181 0.83 -10.89 3.26
N THR A 182 1.87 -11.33 3.96
CA THR A 182 2.46 -10.57 5.08
C THR A 182 2.89 -9.17 4.66
N PRO A 183 3.66 -8.95 3.57
CA PRO A 183 3.98 -7.60 3.12
C PRO A 183 2.74 -6.77 2.76
N VAL A 184 1.70 -7.37 2.18
CA VAL A 184 0.45 -6.66 1.85
C VAL A 184 -0.23 -6.16 3.12
N VAL A 185 -0.25 -6.96 4.21
CA VAL A 185 -0.76 -6.54 5.52
C VAL A 185 0.03 -5.34 6.07
N TYR A 186 1.34 -5.34 5.89
CA TYR A 186 2.21 -4.22 6.30
C TYR A 186 2.23 -3.04 5.32
N THR A 187 1.37 -3.06 4.30
CA THR A 187 1.33 -2.04 3.23
C THR A 187 -0.03 -1.34 3.14
N HIS A 188 -1.12 -2.10 2.92
CA HIS A 188 -2.42 -1.53 2.55
C HIS A 188 -3.58 -2.44 2.94
N LEU A 189 -4.33 -2.06 3.97
CA LEU A 189 -5.42 -2.88 4.52
C LEU A 189 -6.54 -3.19 3.51
N LEU A 190 -6.88 -2.22 2.66
CA LEU A 190 -7.90 -2.47 1.64
C LEU A 190 -7.44 -3.51 0.61
N SER A 191 -6.16 -3.51 0.24
CA SER A 191 -5.60 -4.58 -0.60
C SER A 191 -5.65 -5.94 0.10
N VAL A 192 -5.46 -6.01 1.44
CA VAL A 192 -5.66 -7.25 2.20
C VAL A 192 -7.09 -7.76 2.05
N ALA A 193 -8.09 -6.88 2.21
CA ALA A 193 -9.50 -7.25 2.05
C ALA A 193 -9.80 -7.75 0.63
N MET A 194 -9.36 -7.01 -0.39
CA MET A 194 -9.55 -7.37 -1.80
C MET A 194 -8.90 -8.73 -2.14
N VAL A 195 -7.64 -8.93 -1.74
CA VAL A 195 -6.91 -10.19 -1.93
C VAL A 195 -7.61 -11.34 -1.21
N SER A 196 -8.11 -11.11 0.01
CA SER A 196 -8.83 -12.14 0.77
C SER A 196 -10.13 -12.57 0.07
N VAL A 197 -10.85 -11.62 -0.52
CA VAL A 197 -12.03 -11.91 -1.37
C VAL A 197 -11.62 -12.73 -2.60
N PHE A 198 -10.50 -12.40 -3.25
CA PHE A 198 -9.97 -13.20 -4.36
C PHE A 198 -9.58 -14.61 -3.95
N ILE A 199 -8.87 -14.78 -2.83
CA ILE A 199 -8.51 -16.11 -2.31
C ILE A 199 -9.78 -16.92 -2.03
N GLY A 200 -10.78 -16.32 -1.37
CA GLY A 200 -12.07 -16.98 -1.08
C GLY A 200 -12.86 -17.32 -2.35
N GLY A 201 -12.95 -16.39 -3.31
CA GLY A 201 -13.63 -16.61 -4.59
C GLY A 201 -12.97 -17.71 -5.43
N THR A 202 -11.64 -17.68 -5.55
CA THR A 202 -10.89 -18.73 -6.27
C THR A 202 -10.93 -20.07 -5.54
N LEU A 203 -10.95 -20.08 -4.21
CA LEU A 203 -11.23 -21.28 -3.42
C LEU A 203 -12.58 -21.87 -3.79
N PHE A 204 -13.64 -21.07 -3.77
CA PHE A 204 -14.99 -21.53 -4.09
C PHE A 204 -15.08 -22.11 -5.51
N LEU A 205 -14.49 -21.45 -6.50
CA LEU A 205 -14.50 -21.90 -7.90
C LEU A 205 -13.66 -23.15 -8.12
N SER A 206 -12.55 -23.33 -7.42
CA SER A 206 -11.62 -24.45 -7.61
C SER A 206 -11.90 -25.65 -6.73
N PHE A 207 -12.61 -25.49 -5.62
CA PHE A 207 -12.79 -26.51 -4.57
C PHE A 207 -13.38 -27.82 -5.09
N TYR A 208 -14.29 -27.76 -6.06
CA TYR A 208 -14.91 -28.95 -6.65
C TYR A 208 -13.86 -29.87 -7.32
N PHE A 209 -12.87 -29.26 -7.96
CA PHE A 209 -11.83 -29.95 -8.73
C PHE A 209 -10.64 -30.42 -7.90
N TRP A 210 -10.61 -30.11 -6.59
CA TRP A 210 -9.49 -30.48 -5.74
C TRP A 210 -9.50 -32.00 -5.40
N ASP A 211 -8.32 -32.59 -5.54
CA ASP A 211 -7.92 -33.78 -4.78
C ASP A 211 -7.53 -33.36 -3.34
N GLN A 212 -7.51 -34.28 -2.39
CA GLN A 212 -7.02 -34.04 -1.01
C GLN A 212 -7.57 -32.76 -0.37
N LYS A 213 -8.86 -32.48 -0.51
CA LYS A 213 -9.56 -31.24 -0.12
C LYS A 213 -9.23 -30.78 1.29
N ILE A 214 -9.23 -31.70 2.27
CA ILE A 214 -8.93 -31.37 3.68
C ILE A 214 -7.49 -30.89 3.84
N ALA A 215 -6.52 -31.54 3.20
CA ALA A 215 -5.11 -31.16 3.29
C ALA A 215 -4.85 -29.76 2.68
N ARG A 216 -5.52 -29.43 1.56
CA ARG A 216 -5.45 -28.10 0.94
C ARG A 216 -6.11 -27.03 1.80
N LEU A 217 -7.27 -27.31 2.41
CA LEU A 217 -7.90 -26.39 3.38
C LEU A 217 -7.02 -26.17 4.60
N LEU A 218 -6.43 -27.22 5.17
CA LEU A 218 -5.48 -27.09 6.28
C LEU A 218 -4.25 -26.26 5.89
N SER A 219 -3.80 -26.35 4.64
CA SER A 219 -2.70 -25.54 4.12
C SER A 219 -3.08 -24.07 4.01
N LEU A 220 -4.31 -23.74 3.61
CA LEU A 220 -4.83 -22.38 3.67
C LEU A 220 -4.91 -21.84 5.11
N LEU A 221 -5.39 -22.66 6.05
CA LEU A 221 -5.42 -22.27 7.46
C LEU A 221 -4.03 -22.03 8.04
N LYS A 222 -3.04 -22.88 7.72
CA LYS A 222 -1.64 -22.67 8.09
C LYS A 222 -1.08 -21.36 7.50
N ALA A 223 -1.38 -21.07 6.23
CA ALA A 223 -0.96 -19.85 5.58
C ALA A 223 -1.59 -18.62 6.25
N THR A 224 -2.87 -18.66 6.58
CA THR A 224 -3.58 -17.58 7.28
C THR A 224 -3.02 -17.39 8.69
N ALA A 225 -2.81 -18.45 9.45
CA ALA A 225 -2.26 -18.40 10.80
C ALA A 225 -0.83 -17.80 10.79
N LEU A 226 0.03 -18.27 9.89
CA LEU A 226 1.39 -17.73 9.76
C LEU A 226 1.37 -16.25 9.37
N THR A 227 0.52 -15.85 8.42
CA THR A 227 0.35 -14.43 8.05
C THR A 227 -0.09 -13.59 9.25
N PHE A 228 -1.07 -14.06 10.02
CA PHE A 228 -1.53 -13.36 11.23
C PHE A 228 -0.40 -13.17 12.24
N PHE A 229 0.32 -14.22 12.59
CA PHE A 229 1.42 -14.14 13.57
C PHE A 229 2.59 -13.29 13.08
N LEU A 230 2.97 -13.39 11.80
CA LEU A 230 3.98 -12.52 11.21
C LEU A 230 3.55 -11.04 11.19
N SER A 231 2.25 -10.76 11.12
CA SER A 231 1.69 -9.41 11.04
C SER A 231 1.10 -8.91 12.35
N ALA A 232 1.21 -9.68 13.44
CA ALA A 232 0.61 -9.35 14.74
C ALA A 232 1.07 -7.98 15.27
N GLY A 233 2.35 -7.62 15.01
CA GLY A 233 2.94 -6.34 15.40
C GLY A 233 2.28 -5.11 14.79
N PHE A 234 1.51 -5.29 13.72
CA PHE A 234 0.66 -4.25 13.13
C PHE A 234 -0.82 -4.48 13.44
N LEU A 235 -1.34 -5.69 13.22
CA LEU A 235 -2.76 -5.99 13.35
C LEU A 235 -3.31 -5.75 14.77
N ILE A 236 -2.54 -6.14 15.78
CA ILE A 236 -3.00 -6.02 17.18
C ILE A 236 -3.08 -4.54 17.62
N PRO A 237 -2.06 -3.68 17.44
CA PRO A 237 -2.18 -2.24 17.70
C PRO A 237 -3.31 -1.58 16.90
N PHE A 238 -3.46 -1.91 15.62
CA PHE A 238 -4.54 -1.42 14.77
C PHE A 238 -5.92 -1.75 15.36
N ILE A 239 -6.18 -3.02 15.69
CA ILE A 239 -7.45 -3.46 16.29
C ILE A 239 -7.66 -2.79 17.65
N GLN A 240 -6.62 -2.66 18.47
CA GLN A 240 -6.70 -2.02 19.77
C GLN A 240 -7.12 -0.56 19.67
N GLN A 241 -6.53 0.20 18.76
CA GLN A 241 -6.85 1.62 18.57
C GLN A 241 -8.23 1.79 17.93
N SER A 242 -8.57 0.98 16.92
CA SER A 242 -9.87 1.03 16.24
C SER A 242 -11.05 0.70 17.16
N ARG A 243 -10.82 -0.06 18.24
CA ARG A 243 -11.84 -0.39 19.24
C ARG A 243 -11.87 0.57 20.43
N ALA A 244 -10.89 1.45 20.56
CA ALA A 244 -10.77 2.32 21.73
C ALA A 244 -11.73 3.51 21.69
N GLN A 245 -12.15 3.93 20.50
CA GLN A 245 -13.05 5.07 20.27
C GLN A 245 -13.66 5.00 18.87
N GLU A 246 -14.72 5.76 18.63
CA GLU A 246 -15.26 5.95 17.28
C GLU A 246 -14.34 6.86 16.47
N LEU A 247 -13.91 6.36 15.32
CA LEU A 247 -12.99 7.05 14.43
C LEU A 247 -13.70 7.50 13.16
N LYS A 248 -13.29 8.64 12.62
CA LYS A 248 -13.61 9.03 11.25
C LYS A 248 -12.87 8.08 10.31
N VAL A 249 -13.61 7.31 9.54
CA VAL A 249 -13.05 6.43 8.51
C VAL A 249 -13.24 7.03 7.13
N PRO A 250 -12.33 6.82 6.17
CA PRO A 250 -12.52 7.25 4.80
C PRO A 250 -13.84 6.69 4.24
N LEU A 251 -14.77 7.58 3.90
CA LEU A 251 -16.06 7.18 3.32
C LEU A 251 -15.87 6.89 1.83
N GLY A 252 -16.30 5.72 1.39
CA GLY A 252 -16.39 5.38 -0.02
C GLY A 252 -17.55 6.13 -0.69
N LYS A 253 -17.32 6.53 -1.94
CA LYS A 253 -18.39 6.97 -2.83
C LYS A 253 -19.30 5.78 -3.16
N GLU A 254 -20.45 6.05 -3.81
CA GLU A 254 -21.25 4.98 -4.39
C GLU A 254 -20.44 4.19 -5.42
N LEU A 255 -20.56 2.86 -5.33
CA LEU A 255 -19.85 1.98 -6.24
C LEU A 255 -20.45 2.08 -7.63
N SER A 256 -19.64 2.50 -8.59
CA SER A 256 -19.99 2.53 -10.00
C SER A 256 -18.78 2.14 -10.84
N GLY A 257 -18.98 1.32 -11.86
CA GLY A 257 -17.95 0.96 -12.83
C GLY A 257 -17.92 1.95 -14.00
N MET A 258 -16.86 1.86 -14.81
CA MET A 258 -16.71 2.64 -16.05
C MET A 258 -17.58 2.02 -17.16
N ALA A 259 -18.20 2.84 -18.01
CA ALA A 259 -18.86 2.34 -19.22
C ALA A 259 -17.83 1.65 -20.14
N PRO A 260 -18.14 0.50 -20.76
CA PRO A 260 -17.21 -0.20 -21.63
C PRO A 260 -16.73 0.64 -22.83
N SER A 261 -17.59 1.50 -23.39
CA SER A 261 -17.24 2.46 -24.45
C SER A 261 -16.14 3.43 -24.02
N ASP A 262 -16.29 3.99 -22.82
CA ASP A 262 -15.34 4.96 -22.27
C ASP A 262 -14.03 4.24 -21.90
N MET A 263 -14.13 3.06 -21.30
CA MET A 263 -12.97 2.22 -20.99
C MET A 263 -12.18 1.92 -22.26
N LEU A 264 -12.84 1.51 -23.35
CA LEU A 264 -12.18 1.22 -24.64
C LEU A 264 -11.53 2.48 -25.21
N THR A 265 -12.21 3.61 -25.19
CA THR A 265 -11.68 4.90 -25.63
C THR A 265 -10.41 5.28 -24.87
N HIS A 266 -10.41 5.17 -23.54
CA HIS A 266 -9.25 5.47 -22.73
C HIS A 266 -8.09 4.49 -22.95
N ILE A 267 -8.40 3.21 -23.17
CA ILE A 267 -7.41 2.18 -23.49
C ILE A 267 -6.73 2.50 -24.84
N LEU A 268 -7.50 2.76 -25.88
CA LEU A 268 -6.97 3.02 -27.24
C LEU A 268 -6.15 4.32 -27.30
N ASN A 269 -6.52 5.33 -26.53
CA ASN A 269 -5.79 6.58 -26.43
C ASN A 269 -4.56 6.50 -25.52
N ASN A 270 -4.26 5.35 -24.93
CA ASN A 270 -3.20 5.16 -23.93
C ASN A 270 -3.25 6.22 -22.82
N ASN A 271 -4.46 6.47 -22.30
CA ASN A 271 -4.76 7.57 -21.38
C ASN A 271 -4.57 7.13 -19.92
N TYR A 272 -3.51 7.63 -19.29
CA TYR A 272 -3.20 7.34 -17.88
C TYR A 272 -3.97 8.20 -16.86
N ASN A 273 -4.85 9.11 -17.31
CA ASN A 273 -5.72 9.85 -16.40
C ASN A 273 -6.92 9.02 -15.92
N ASN A 274 -7.22 7.92 -16.61
CA ASN A 274 -8.35 7.04 -16.31
C ASN A 274 -7.86 5.62 -16.03
N TYR A 275 -8.47 5.02 -15.01
CA TYR A 275 -8.03 3.75 -14.41
C TYR A 275 -8.46 2.55 -15.25
N THR A 276 -7.64 2.19 -16.23
CA THR A 276 -7.85 1.03 -17.12
C THR A 276 -6.66 0.08 -17.09
N ILE A 277 -6.78 -1.08 -17.75
CA ILE A 277 -5.66 -2.01 -17.93
C ILE A 277 -4.63 -1.49 -18.95
N GLY A 278 -4.99 -0.49 -19.78
CA GLY A 278 -4.16 0.10 -20.81
C GLY A 278 -4.04 -0.71 -22.10
N LEU A 279 -3.53 -0.05 -23.14
CA LEU A 279 -3.45 -0.61 -24.49
C LEU A 279 -2.63 -1.91 -24.57
N PHE A 280 -1.51 -1.96 -23.85
CA PHE A 280 -0.61 -3.10 -23.91
C PHE A 280 -1.27 -4.41 -23.44
N LEU A 281 -1.95 -4.38 -22.29
CA LEU A 281 -2.68 -5.55 -21.78
C LEU A 281 -3.96 -5.83 -22.55
N PHE A 282 -4.61 -4.83 -23.12
CA PHE A 282 -5.78 -5.02 -23.99
C PHE A 282 -5.41 -5.80 -25.27
N LEU A 283 -4.29 -5.47 -25.89
CA LEU A 283 -3.77 -6.26 -27.03
C LEU A 283 -3.42 -7.69 -26.60
N GLY A 284 -2.90 -7.86 -25.39
CA GLY A 284 -2.65 -9.17 -24.79
C GLY A 284 -3.92 -9.98 -24.56
N LEU A 285 -5.00 -9.33 -24.13
CA LEU A 285 -6.32 -9.93 -23.98
C LEU A 285 -6.85 -10.46 -25.33
N ILE A 286 -6.80 -9.66 -26.37
CA ILE A 286 -7.18 -10.07 -27.74
C ILE A 286 -6.31 -11.24 -28.21
N GLY A 287 -4.99 -11.15 -28.03
CA GLY A 287 -4.07 -12.22 -28.38
C GLY A 287 -4.38 -13.53 -27.67
N ALA A 288 -4.75 -13.46 -26.36
CA ALA A 288 -5.12 -14.64 -25.59
C ALA A 288 -6.41 -15.32 -26.11
N PHE A 289 -7.41 -14.54 -26.54
CA PHE A 289 -8.61 -15.10 -27.20
C PHE A 289 -8.27 -15.77 -28.53
N ILE A 290 -7.45 -15.15 -29.38
CA ILE A 290 -7.05 -15.72 -30.68
C ILE A 290 -6.30 -17.05 -30.49
N PHE A 291 -5.41 -17.11 -29.50
CA PHE A 291 -4.55 -18.26 -29.26
C PHE A 291 -4.99 -19.14 -28.09
N ILE A 292 -6.28 -19.08 -27.73
CA ILE A 292 -6.87 -19.78 -26.56
C ILE A 292 -6.54 -21.28 -26.54
N LYS A 293 -6.46 -21.91 -27.70
CA LYS A 293 -6.11 -23.34 -27.86
C LYS A 293 -4.66 -23.68 -27.44
N LYS A 294 -3.81 -22.70 -27.23
CA LYS A 294 -2.42 -22.89 -26.75
C LYS A 294 -2.31 -22.86 -25.23
N LEU A 295 -3.37 -22.50 -24.53
CA LEU A 295 -3.43 -22.39 -23.09
C LEU A 295 -3.82 -23.73 -22.47
N THR A 296 -3.20 -24.07 -21.33
CA THR A 296 -3.62 -25.21 -20.51
C THR A 296 -4.92 -24.89 -19.75
N ALA A 297 -5.56 -25.89 -19.15
CA ALA A 297 -6.76 -25.67 -18.34
C ALA A 297 -6.53 -24.68 -17.20
N ASP A 298 -5.37 -24.76 -16.53
CA ASP A 298 -4.98 -23.83 -15.46
C ASP A 298 -4.78 -22.40 -15.99
N ASP A 299 -4.18 -22.27 -17.17
CA ASP A 299 -3.98 -20.97 -17.81
C ASP A 299 -5.31 -20.34 -18.23
N LEU A 300 -6.25 -21.16 -18.71
CA LEU A 300 -7.61 -20.75 -19.05
C LEU A 300 -8.38 -20.28 -17.81
N PHE A 301 -8.24 -21.01 -16.70
CA PHE A 301 -8.86 -20.57 -15.44
C PHE A 301 -8.37 -19.17 -15.01
N ILE A 302 -7.06 -18.95 -15.03
CA ILE A 302 -6.47 -17.64 -14.68
C ILE A 302 -6.89 -16.56 -15.71
N PHE A 303 -6.94 -16.90 -17.00
CA PHE A 303 -7.38 -16.00 -18.05
C PHE A 303 -8.83 -15.55 -17.85
N PHE A 304 -9.76 -16.49 -17.68
CA PHE A 304 -11.17 -16.16 -17.48
C PHE A 304 -11.42 -15.44 -16.15
N LEU A 305 -10.62 -15.71 -15.13
CA LEU A 305 -10.64 -14.92 -13.90
C LEU A 305 -10.26 -13.46 -14.19
N GLY A 306 -9.23 -13.20 -15.00
CA GLY A 306 -8.84 -11.86 -15.43
C GLY A 306 -9.94 -11.14 -16.21
N VAL A 307 -10.59 -11.85 -17.14
CA VAL A 307 -11.73 -11.32 -17.93
C VAL A 307 -12.92 -11.02 -17.03
N PHE A 308 -13.25 -11.90 -16.09
CA PHE A 308 -14.35 -11.70 -15.15
C PHE A 308 -14.10 -10.47 -14.25
N VAL A 309 -12.88 -10.32 -13.73
CA VAL A 309 -12.52 -9.17 -12.90
C VAL A 309 -12.56 -7.87 -13.70
N LEU A 310 -12.14 -7.90 -14.97
CA LEU A 310 -12.26 -6.76 -15.88
C LEU A 310 -13.75 -6.41 -16.13
N PHE A 311 -14.61 -7.42 -16.33
CA PHE A 311 -16.05 -7.21 -16.42
C PHE A 311 -16.61 -6.57 -15.14
N CYS A 312 -16.19 -7.03 -13.95
CA CYS A 312 -16.59 -6.43 -12.68
C CYS A 312 -16.10 -4.98 -12.54
N SER A 313 -15.06 -4.55 -13.26
CA SER A 313 -14.62 -3.14 -13.22
C SER A 313 -15.49 -2.20 -14.06
N THR A 314 -16.44 -2.71 -14.82
CA THR A 314 -17.39 -1.96 -15.66
C THR A 314 -18.72 -1.69 -14.96
N ASN A 315 -19.51 -0.77 -15.52
CA ASN A 315 -20.89 -0.48 -15.07
C ASN A 315 -21.92 -1.55 -15.49
N LEU A 316 -21.50 -2.57 -16.25
CA LEU A 316 -22.35 -3.72 -16.57
C LEU A 316 -22.53 -4.65 -15.37
N PHE A 317 -21.61 -4.62 -14.42
CA PHE A 317 -21.76 -5.34 -13.16
C PHE A 317 -22.68 -4.54 -12.21
N PRO A 318 -23.66 -5.17 -11.55
CA PRO A 318 -24.71 -4.48 -10.79
C PRO A 318 -24.22 -3.96 -9.42
N TRP A 319 -23.28 -3.02 -9.43
CA TRP A 319 -22.65 -2.46 -8.23
C TRP A 319 -23.61 -1.81 -7.26
N GLN A 320 -24.76 -1.31 -7.75
CA GLN A 320 -25.78 -0.66 -6.92
C GLN A 320 -26.30 -1.59 -5.81
N LEU A 321 -26.35 -2.91 -6.06
CA LEU A 321 -26.77 -3.91 -5.08
C LEU A 321 -25.82 -4.00 -3.87
N PHE A 322 -24.59 -3.52 -4.02
CA PHE A 322 -23.54 -3.63 -3.00
C PHE A 322 -23.32 -2.35 -2.20
N ASN A 323 -23.99 -1.23 -2.55
CA ASN A 323 -23.81 0.06 -1.89
C ASN A 323 -24.23 0.09 -0.41
N HIS A 324 -25.08 -0.85 0.02
CA HIS A 324 -25.53 -1.00 1.41
C HIS A 324 -24.87 -2.20 2.11
N THR A 325 -23.81 -2.76 1.54
CA THR A 325 -23.06 -3.89 2.10
C THR A 325 -21.63 -3.47 2.49
N PRO A 326 -20.89 -4.28 3.25
CA PRO A 326 -19.47 -4.03 3.54
C PRO A 326 -18.58 -3.90 2.28
N VAL A 327 -19.05 -4.37 1.12
CA VAL A 327 -18.33 -4.24 -0.16
C VAL A 327 -18.16 -2.77 -0.56
N LYS A 328 -19.00 -1.86 -0.06
CA LYS A 328 -18.83 -0.41 -0.24
C LYS A 328 -17.44 0.10 0.22
N SER A 329 -16.80 -0.62 1.15
CA SER A 329 -15.44 -0.31 1.59
C SER A 329 -14.37 -0.45 0.49
N LEU A 330 -14.70 -1.07 -0.66
CA LEU A 330 -13.89 -1.05 -1.88
C LEU A 330 -13.59 0.39 -2.35
N GLN A 331 -14.48 1.33 -2.05
CA GLN A 331 -14.43 2.76 -2.37
C GLN A 331 -14.48 3.04 -3.88
N PHE A 332 -13.67 2.34 -4.68
CA PHE A 332 -13.56 2.56 -6.12
C PHE A 332 -13.44 1.22 -6.86
N VAL A 333 -14.38 0.98 -7.77
CA VAL A 333 -14.47 -0.28 -8.54
C VAL A 333 -13.27 -0.47 -9.47
N TRP A 334 -12.70 0.61 -9.99
CA TRP A 334 -11.55 0.56 -10.88
C TRP A 334 -10.28 -0.07 -10.24
N ARG A 335 -10.21 -0.21 -8.90
CA ARG A 335 -9.13 -0.95 -8.22
C ARG A 335 -9.03 -2.42 -8.66
N LEU A 336 -10.12 -2.99 -9.16
CA LEU A 336 -10.15 -4.33 -9.72
C LEU A 336 -9.22 -4.48 -10.93
N ASN A 337 -8.91 -3.38 -11.64
CA ASN A 337 -7.99 -3.42 -12.77
C ASN A 337 -6.55 -3.80 -12.40
N GLY A 338 -6.13 -3.62 -11.14
CA GLY A 338 -4.86 -4.13 -10.64
C GLY A 338 -4.78 -5.66 -10.70
N PHE A 339 -5.86 -6.35 -10.32
CA PHE A 339 -5.97 -7.81 -10.38
C PHE A 339 -6.16 -8.31 -11.81
N SER A 340 -7.03 -7.65 -12.57
CA SER A 340 -7.21 -7.97 -14.00
C SER A 340 -5.88 -7.85 -14.74
N SER A 341 -5.09 -6.81 -14.46
CA SER A 341 -3.74 -6.63 -15.02
C SER A 341 -2.80 -7.79 -14.69
N LEU A 342 -2.84 -8.32 -13.45
CA LEU A 342 -2.04 -9.48 -13.05
C LEU A 342 -2.37 -10.72 -13.90
N PHE A 343 -3.66 -11.06 -14.00
CA PHE A 343 -4.11 -12.28 -14.67
C PHE A 343 -3.95 -12.22 -16.19
N ILE A 344 -4.20 -11.05 -16.79
CA ILE A 344 -3.99 -10.84 -18.23
C ILE A 344 -2.49 -10.84 -18.54
N ALA A 345 -1.63 -10.21 -17.72
CA ALA A 345 -0.19 -10.24 -17.91
C ALA A 345 0.38 -11.66 -17.83
N TYR A 346 -0.13 -12.48 -16.89
CA TYR A 346 0.20 -13.91 -16.80
C TYR A 346 -0.07 -14.62 -18.14
N THR A 347 -1.28 -14.50 -18.65
CA THR A 347 -1.70 -15.18 -19.87
C THR A 347 -0.97 -14.64 -21.11
N MET A 348 -0.85 -13.30 -21.21
CA MET A 348 -0.14 -12.63 -22.32
C MET A 348 1.31 -13.10 -22.44
N SER A 349 2.01 -13.28 -21.30
CA SER A 349 3.40 -13.73 -21.30
C SER A 349 3.57 -15.15 -21.90
N ILE A 350 2.59 -16.03 -21.67
CA ILE A 350 2.56 -17.38 -22.20
C ILE A 350 2.24 -17.34 -23.70
N VAL A 351 1.23 -16.59 -24.08
CA VAL A 351 0.79 -16.44 -25.48
C VAL A 351 1.92 -15.88 -26.35
N ILE A 352 2.59 -14.79 -25.94
CA ILE A 352 3.73 -14.23 -26.64
C ILE A 352 4.86 -15.26 -26.80
N TYR A 353 5.14 -16.02 -25.76
CA TYR A 353 6.17 -17.06 -25.83
C TYR A 353 5.88 -18.11 -26.88
N TYR A 354 4.61 -18.59 -26.99
CA TYR A 354 4.23 -19.67 -27.91
C TYR A 354 3.95 -19.19 -29.33
N ILE A 355 3.38 -17.98 -29.54
CA ILE A 355 3.07 -17.45 -30.87
C ILE A 355 4.35 -17.25 -31.68
N PHE A 356 5.34 -16.66 -31.07
CA PHE A 356 6.61 -16.36 -31.73
C PHE A 356 7.63 -17.47 -31.52
N SER A 357 7.25 -18.74 -31.80
CA SER A 357 8.12 -19.91 -31.66
C SER A 357 9.29 -19.90 -32.66
N THR A 358 10.29 -19.06 -32.40
CA THR A 358 11.55 -18.99 -33.14
C THR A 358 12.71 -19.48 -32.30
N LYS A 359 13.83 -19.90 -32.94
CA LYS A 359 15.05 -20.33 -32.23
C LYS A 359 15.64 -19.25 -31.30
N ASN A 360 15.37 -17.97 -31.56
CA ASN A 360 15.90 -16.85 -30.77
C ASN A 360 14.78 -16.13 -29.99
N ASN A 361 14.62 -16.47 -28.71
CA ASN A 361 13.63 -15.84 -27.84
C ASN A 361 14.08 -14.47 -27.29
N SER A 362 15.35 -14.12 -27.40
CA SER A 362 15.89 -12.86 -26.85
C SER A 362 15.32 -11.64 -27.57
N TRP A 363 15.12 -11.73 -28.89
CA TRP A 363 14.58 -10.62 -29.65
C TRP A 363 13.11 -10.30 -29.27
N LYS A 364 12.33 -11.31 -28.92
CA LYS A 364 10.96 -11.11 -28.43
C LYS A 364 10.95 -10.25 -27.17
N ILE A 365 11.81 -10.62 -26.20
CA ILE A 365 11.95 -9.84 -24.96
C ILE A 365 12.32 -8.40 -25.31
N MET A 366 13.29 -8.18 -26.23
CA MET A 366 13.72 -6.85 -26.64
C MET A 366 12.59 -6.04 -27.27
N VAL A 367 11.84 -6.62 -28.21
CA VAL A 367 10.70 -5.94 -28.89
C VAL A 367 9.59 -5.61 -27.90
N PHE A 368 9.17 -6.56 -27.06
CA PHE A 368 8.11 -6.31 -26.09
C PHE A 368 8.53 -5.36 -24.98
N THR A 369 9.80 -5.38 -24.57
CA THR A 369 10.37 -4.38 -23.66
C THR A 369 10.30 -2.98 -24.25
N PHE A 370 10.71 -2.83 -25.52
CA PHE A 370 10.71 -1.56 -26.22
C PHE A 370 9.29 -1.01 -26.37
N LEU A 371 8.33 -1.85 -26.77
CA LEU A 371 6.92 -1.47 -26.87
C LEU A 371 6.34 -1.07 -25.50
N ALA A 372 6.61 -1.85 -24.45
CA ALA A 372 6.15 -1.54 -23.11
C ALA A 372 6.71 -0.20 -22.62
N LEU A 373 8.00 0.07 -22.87
CA LEU A 373 8.66 1.31 -22.48
C LEU A 373 8.10 2.51 -23.24
N ILE A 374 7.91 2.41 -24.56
CA ILE A 374 7.31 3.49 -25.36
C ILE A 374 5.91 3.81 -24.88
N LEU A 375 5.04 2.80 -24.72
CA LEU A 375 3.67 3.00 -24.29
C LEU A 375 3.62 3.58 -22.87
N HIS A 376 4.50 3.13 -21.98
CA HIS A 376 4.60 3.67 -20.64
C HIS A 376 5.02 5.14 -20.62
N LEU A 377 6.13 5.49 -21.28
CA LEU A 377 6.64 6.86 -21.30
C LEU A 377 5.65 7.80 -22.02
N SER A 378 5.02 7.34 -23.10
CA SER A 378 3.96 8.09 -23.79
C SER A 378 2.76 8.33 -22.88
N GLY A 379 2.28 7.29 -22.17
CA GLY A 379 1.15 7.41 -21.24
C GLY A 379 1.41 8.38 -20.09
N VAL A 380 2.61 8.32 -19.50
CA VAL A 380 3.04 9.26 -18.45
C VAL A 380 3.14 10.68 -19.00
N SER A 381 3.79 10.88 -20.16
CA SER A 381 3.93 12.19 -20.78
C SER A 381 2.58 12.81 -21.13
N ASN A 382 1.67 12.01 -21.72
CA ASN A 382 0.31 12.45 -22.07
C ASN A 382 -0.47 12.85 -20.80
N SER A 383 -0.31 12.09 -19.70
CA SER A 383 -0.97 12.42 -18.44
C SER A 383 -0.47 13.73 -17.83
N ILE A 384 0.84 13.96 -17.84
CA ILE A 384 1.43 15.22 -17.36
C ILE A 384 0.96 16.38 -18.22
N HIS A 385 1.01 16.23 -19.54
CA HIS A 385 0.62 17.29 -20.48
C HIS A 385 -0.87 17.67 -20.36
N ALA A 386 -1.74 16.66 -20.27
CA ALA A 386 -3.20 16.86 -20.14
C ALA A 386 -3.61 17.53 -18.81
N ASN A 387 -2.79 17.47 -17.77
CA ASN A 387 -3.06 18.06 -16.46
C ASN A 387 -2.16 19.27 -16.15
N LYS A 388 -1.40 19.78 -17.11
CA LYS A 388 -0.36 20.79 -16.92
C LYS A 388 -0.83 21.99 -16.08
N ASP A 389 -2.04 22.48 -16.34
CA ASP A 389 -2.60 23.66 -15.66
C ASP A 389 -3.09 23.39 -14.23
N SER A 390 -3.27 22.11 -13.86
CA SER A 390 -3.72 21.69 -12.54
C SER A 390 -2.61 21.03 -11.70
N LEU A 391 -1.41 20.85 -12.28
CA LEU A 391 -0.27 20.30 -11.58
C LEU A 391 0.56 21.40 -10.93
N THR A 392 0.83 21.22 -9.64
CA THR A 392 1.85 21.97 -8.91
C THR A 392 3.12 21.14 -8.80
N LEU A 393 4.27 21.79 -8.79
CA LEU A 393 5.56 21.13 -8.56
C LEU A 393 5.98 21.35 -7.11
N ILE A 394 6.11 20.26 -6.36
CA ILE A 394 6.68 20.27 -5.01
C ILE A 394 8.19 20.33 -5.16
N ALA A 395 8.78 21.48 -4.87
CA ALA A 395 10.23 21.63 -4.88
C ALA A 395 10.88 20.86 -3.71
N PRO A 396 12.12 20.39 -3.86
CA PRO A 396 12.81 19.68 -2.78
C PRO A 396 12.93 20.46 -1.47
N GLU A 397 13.12 21.76 -1.55
CA GLU A 397 13.21 22.69 -0.41
C GLU A 397 11.89 22.84 0.36
N ASP A 398 10.75 22.75 -0.33
CA ASP A 398 9.42 22.94 0.26
C ASP A 398 8.80 21.62 0.77
N ALA A 399 9.32 20.48 0.33
CA ALA A 399 8.67 19.19 0.52
C ALA A 399 8.50 18.79 2.00
N VAL A 400 9.45 19.17 2.87
CA VAL A 400 9.37 18.89 4.32
C VAL A 400 8.31 19.78 4.96
N ALA A 401 8.33 21.10 4.69
CA ALA A 401 7.35 22.03 5.24
C ALA A 401 5.91 21.68 4.80
N ILE A 402 5.72 21.30 3.53
CA ILE A 402 4.43 20.80 3.02
C ILE A 402 3.99 19.54 3.77
N ALA A 403 4.91 18.62 4.01
CA ALA A 403 4.61 17.36 4.69
C ALA A 403 4.29 17.56 6.19
N GLU A 404 4.94 18.51 6.85
CA GLU A 404 4.69 18.88 8.25
C GLU A 404 3.31 19.51 8.42
N ASN A 405 2.95 20.46 7.55
CA ASN A 405 1.72 21.25 7.64
C ASN A 405 0.53 20.63 6.87
N TYR A 406 0.63 19.38 6.44
CA TYR A 406 -0.47 18.70 5.75
C TYR A 406 -1.56 18.27 6.73
N ASN A 407 -2.68 18.97 6.75
CA ASN A 407 -3.83 18.61 7.58
C ASN A 407 -4.56 17.38 7.00
N HIS A 408 -4.80 16.38 7.84
CA HIS A 408 -5.52 15.17 7.46
C HIS A 408 -6.32 14.63 8.65
N THR A 409 -7.62 14.53 8.49
CA THR A 409 -8.55 14.24 9.58
C THR A 409 -9.05 12.79 9.62
N ASP A 410 -8.65 11.92 8.68
CA ASP A 410 -9.01 10.51 8.76
C ASP A 410 -8.37 9.84 9.98
N TYR A 411 -9.11 8.92 10.56
CA TYR A 411 -8.77 8.24 11.82
C TYR A 411 -8.67 9.15 13.06
N ALA A 412 -9.10 10.41 12.96
CA ALA A 412 -9.40 11.24 14.13
C ALA A 412 -10.64 10.74 14.87
N ASN A 413 -10.86 11.21 16.11
CA ASN A 413 -12.11 10.94 16.80
C ASN A 413 -13.30 11.51 15.99
N LYS A 414 -14.41 10.77 15.93
CA LYS A 414 -15.57 11.14 15.10
C LYS A 414 -16.17 12.49 15.51
N GLU A 415 -16.16 12.83 16.80
CA GLU A 415 -16.68 14.12 17.28
C GLU A 415 -15.93 15.32 16.69
N SER A 416 -14.64 15.18 16.35
CA SER A 416 -13.87 16.26 15.75
C SER A 416 -14.39 16.71 14.39
N ILE A 417 -15.19 15.87 13.70
CA ILE A 417 -15.82 16.23 12.40
C ILE A 417 -16.85 17.34 12.57
N TYR A 418 -17.53 17.35 13.71
CA TYR A 418 -18.60 18.33 14.01
C TYR A 418 -18.04 19.64 14.53
N HIS A 419 -16.74 19.70 14.83
CA HIS A 419 -16.04 20.85 15.38
C HIS A 419 -14.73 21.13 14.62
N PRO A 420 -14.81 21.37 13.29
CA PRO A 420 -13.60 21.52 12.46
C PRO A 420 -12.75 22.73 12.86
N ASP A 421 -13.35 23.80 13.39
CA ASP A 421 -12.64 25.03 13.78
C ASP A 421 -11.62 24.78 14.89
N MET A 422 -11.90 23.82 15.80
CA MET A 422 -10.99 23.44 16.88
C MET A 422 -9.64 22.95 16.35
N ILE A 423 -9.66 22.25 15.21
CA ILE A 423 -8.47 21.70 14.55
C ILE A 423 -7.90 22.69 13.53
N ASN A 424 -8.75 23.22 12.61
CA ASN A 424 -8.28 24.05 11.51
C ASN A 424 -7.70 25.41 11.95
N ASN A 425 -8.08 25.88 13.13
CA ASN A 425 -7.60 27.17 13.69
C ASN A 425 -6.67 26.96 14.90
N ASP A 426 -6.19 25.74 15.16
CA ASP A 426 -5.29 25.42 16.31
C ASP A 426 -5.80 25.97 17.64
N GLN A 427 -7.11 25.84 17.91
CA GLN A 427 -7.74 26.50 19.06
C GLN A 427 -7.37 25.82 20.39
N TYR A 428 -6.83 26.61 21.32
CA TYR A 428 -6.64 26.24 22.73
C TYR A 428 -7.65 26.98 23.58
N LEU A 429 -8.41 26.22 24.40
CA LEU A 429 -9.42 26.81 25.30
C LEU A 429 -9.05 26.57 26.75
N LEU A 430 -9.01 27.62 27.57
CA LEU A 430 -8.91 27.53 29.02
C LEU A 430 -10.28 27.85 29.63
N GLY A 431 -11.00 26.80 30.07
CA GLY A 431 -12.43 26.89 30.31
C GLY A 431 -13.20 27.12 29.01
N ASN A 432 -13.84 28.30 28.90
CA ASN A 432 -14.56 28.73 27.69
C ASN A 432 -13.84 29.87 26.94
N GLN A 433 -12.65 30.26 27.40
CA GLN A 433 -11.90 31.36 26.82
C GLN A 433 -10.81 30.82 25.91
N GLU A 434 -10.73 31.34 24.69
CA GLU A 434 -9.64 31.04 23.76
C GLU A 434 -8.35 31.70 24.27
N ILE A 435 -7.25 30.94 24.22
CA ILE A 435 -5.92 31.38 24.66
C ILE A 435 -4.89 31.04 23.57
N ASN A 436 -3.79 31.77 23.55
CA ASN A 436 -2.64 31.51 22.68
C ASN A 436 -1.43 31.09 23.54
N PRO A 437 -1.31 29.81 23.90
CA PRO A 437 -0.18 29.34 24.68
C PRO A 437 1.09 29.28 23.83
N THR A 438 2.26 29.33 24.48
CA THR A 438 3.51 29.01 23.78
C THR A 438 3.63 27.50 23.59
N THR A 439 3.76 27.06 22.33
CA THR A 439 3.85 25.65 21.98
C THR A 439 5.21 25.31 21.37
N HIS A 440 5.77 24.15 21.75
CA HIS A 440 7.00 23.61 21.20
C HIS A 440 6.77 22.15 20.78
N PHE A 441 6.86 21.88 19.48
CA PHE A 441 6.71 20.57 18.89
C PHE A 441 8.07 19.89 18.73
N MET A 442 8.14 18.62 19.09
CA MET A 442 9.22 17.69 18.79
C MET A 442 8.59 16.37 18.32
N SER A 443 9.31 15.57 17.57
CA SER A 443 8.75 14.33 17.02
C SER A 443 8.01 13.46 18.05
N ASN A 444 8.47 13.39 19.29
CA ASN A 444 7.92 12.51 20.32
C ASN A 444 7.11 13.24 21.41
N LYS A 445 7.05 14.57 21.41
CA LYS A 445 6.34 15.33 22.45
C LYS A 445 5.89 16.70 21.98
N LEU A 446 4.78 17.17 22.56
CA LEU A 446 4.34 18.55 22.55
C LEU A 446 4.51 19.14 23.94
N THR A 447 5.10 20.33 24.03
CA THR A 447 5.16 21.14 25.24
C THR A 447 4.28 22.38 25.04
N ILE A 448 3.42 22.67 26.03
CA ILE A 448 2.52 23.83 26.05
C ILE A 448 2.83 24.60 27.33
N GLU A 449 3.17 25.87 27.20
CA GLU A 449 3.41 26.78 28.32
C GLU A 449 2.29 27.82 28.36
N LEU A 450 1.61 27.91 29.51
CA LEU A 450 0.46 28.81 29.69
C LEU A 450 0.36 29.29 31.14
N ASP A 451 -0.31 30.42 31.32
CA ASP A 451 -0.71 30.95 32.64
C ASP A 451 -2.21 30.75 32.85
N ASN A 452 -2.59 30.05 33.91
CA ASN A 452 -3.97 29.94 34.37
C ASN A 452 -4.20 31.03 35.42
N SER A 453 -4.56 32.22 34.97
CA SER A 453 -4.84 33.38 35.82
C SER A 453 -6.09 33.21 36.69
N ASN A 454 -6.85 32.13 36.52
CA ASN A 454 -7.98 31.81 37.40
C ASN A 454 -7.50 31.28 38.75
N ASN A 455 -8.12 31.72 39.82
CA ASN A 455 -7.81 31.25 41.20
C ASN A 455 -8.31 29.82 41.48
N LYS A 456 -8.58 29.03 40.44
CA LYS A 456 -9.10 27.65 40.53
C LYS A 456 -8.58 26.78 39.39
N ASN A 457 -8.64 25.48 39.61
CA ASN A 457 -8.37 24.51 38.57
C ASN A 457 -9.31 24.73 37.39
N THR A 458 -8.74 24.88 36.19
CA THR A 458 -9.50 25.17 34.93
C THR A 458 -9.19 24.08 33.90
N VAL A 459 -10.16 23.73 33.08
CA VAL A 459 -9.98 22.75 32.00
C VAL A 459 -9.28 23.42 30.83
N LEU A 460 -8.15 22.86 30.40
CA LEU A 460 -7.49 23.16 29.13
C LEU A 460 -7.96 22.16 28.09
N THR A 461 -8.58 22.64 27.02
CA THR A 461 -8.86 21.86 25.81
C THR A 461 -7.86 22.22 24.73
N THR A 462 -7.27 21.23 24.08
CA THR A 462 -6.21 21.41 23.07
C THR A 462 -6.68 20.90 21.70
N PRO A 463 -6.10 21.32 20.57
CA PRO A 463 -6.40 20.78 19.23
C PRO A 463 -5.73 19.43 18.98
N ILE A 464 -5.23 18.75 20.00
CA ILE A 464 -4.49 17.50 19.89
C ILE A 464 -5.46 16.32 19.97
N TYR A 465 -5.43 15.44 18.99
CA TYR A 465 -6.24 14.21 19.00
C TYR A 465 -5.87 13.32 20.18
N ARG A 466 -6.87 12.69 20.78
CA ARG A 466 -6.67 11.79 21.90
C ARG A 466 -6.78 10.34 21.44
N TYR A 467 -5.71 9.56 21.67
CA TYR A 467 -5.69 8.12 21.41
C TYR A 467 -5.23 7.34 22.63
N LYS A 468 -5.48 6.03 22.66
CA LYS A 468 -4.99 5.15 23.72
C LYS A 468 -3.46 5.12 23.71
N GLY A 469 -2.85 5.31 24.86
CA GLY A 469 -1.39 5.43 25.03
C GLY A 469 -0.89 6.86 25.14
N GLN A 470 -1.81 7.85 25.14
CA GLN A 470 -1.46 9.23 25.46
C GLN A 470 -1.04 9.34 26.94
N VAL A 471 0.05 10.05 27.19
CA VAL A 471 0.57 10.36 28.51
C VAL A 471 0.78 11.87 28.59
N ALA A 472 0.30 12.47 29.67
CA ALA A 472 0.50 13.90 29.91
C ALA A 472 1.07 14.17 31.29
N SER A 473 1.81 15.26 31.42
CA SER A 473 2.27 15.77 32.70
C SER A 473 2.10 17.29 32.79
N ILE A 474 1.85 17.79 33.99
CA ILE A 474 1.82 19.21 34.31
C ILE A 474 2.91 19.48 35.34
N ASN A 475 3.85 20.36 35.03
CA ASN A 475 4.98 20.70 35.90
C ASN A 475 5.76 19.44 36.39
N GLY A 476 5.90 18.44 35.46
CA GLY A 476 6.58 17.17 35.72
C GLY A 476 5.74 16.09 36.43
N LYS A 477 4.53 16.39 36.90
CA LYS A 477 3.63 15.42 37.55
C LYS A 477 2.69 14.81 36.50
N LEU A 478 2.60 13.49 36.44
CA LEU A 478 1.68 12.78 35.56
C LEU A 478 0.22 13.10 35.88
N VAL A 479 -0.57 13.35 34.85
CA VAL A 479 -2.00 13.65 34.94
C VAL A 479 -2.78 12.80 33.93
N GLN A 480 -4.07 12.58 34.25
CA GLN A 480 -4.98 11.90 33.30
C GLN A 480 -5.50 12.90 32.28
N THR A 481 -5.49 12.47 31.02
CA THR A 481 -6.17 13.17 29.93
C THR A 481 -7.59 12.64 29.76
N LYS A 482 -8.52 13.50 29.34
CA LYS A 482 -9.88 13.12 28.98
C LYS A 482 -10.15 13.45 27.52
N LEU A 483 -11.14 12.81 26.94
CA LEU A 483 -11.68 13.18 25.64
C LEU A 483 -12.62 14.38 25.83
N SER A 484 -12.35 15.46 25.14
CA SER A 484 -13.20 16.65 25.14
C SER A 484 -14.48 16.42 24.32
N LYS A 485 -15.46 17.29 24.46
CA LYS A 485 -16.64 17.34 23.59
C LYS A 485 -16.31 17.61 22.12
N PHE A 486 -15.12 18.11 21.84
CA PHE A 486 -14.62 18.39 20.49
C PHE A 486 -13.85 17.20 19.86
N GLY A 487 -13.80 16.05 20.53
CA GLY A 487 -13.04 14.89 20.05
C GLY A 487 -11.51 15.01 20.21
N THR A 488 -11.04 15.94 21.03
CA THR A 488 -9.62 16.25 21.28
C THR A 488 -9.24 16.03 22.73
N THR A 489 -8.01 16.37 23.11
CA THR A 489 -7.49 16.18 24.46
C THR A 489 -7.88 17.31 25.39
N GLU A 490 -8.39 16.99 26.57
CA GLU A 490 -8.57 17.92 27.68
C GLU A 490 -7.82 17.51 28.94
N LEU A 491 -7.40 18.51 29.72
CA LEU A 491 -6.59 18.41 30.94
C LEU A 491 -7.08 19.42 31.97
N THR A 492 -6.96 19.13 33.26
CA THR A 492 -7.25 20.07 34.34
C THR A 492 -5.96 20.76 34.79
N ILE A 493 -5.87 22.07 34.60
CA ILE A 493 -4.70 22.90 34.84
C ILE A 493 -4.87 23.67 36.15
N PRO A 494 -3.92 23.58 37.10
CA PRO A 494 -3.95 24.36 38.33
C PRO A 494 -3.71 25.86 38.08
N PRO A 495 -4.01 26.74 39.06
CA PRO A 495 -3.70 28.17 38.97
C PRO A 495 -2.21 28.43 38.75
N GLY A 496 -1.90 29.56 38.07
CA GLY A 496 -0.56 30.08 37.83
C GLY A 496 0.08 29.50 36.56
N ILE A 497 1.40 29.72 36.45
CA ILE A 497 2.20 29.32 35.29
C ILE A 497 2.37 27.81 35.25
N ASN A 498 2.02 27.20 34.12
CA ASN A 498 2.05 25.77 33.94
C ASN A 498 2.79 25.38 32.66
N LYS A 499 3.56 24.29 32.78
CA LYS A 499 4.20 23.59 31.68
C LYS A 499 3.54 22.23 31.50
N VAL A 500 2.74 22.09 30.44
CA VAL A 500 2.07 20.85 30.06
C VAL A 500 2.92 20.13 29.00
N VAL A 501 3.13 18.83 29.20
CA VAL A 501 3.81 17.98 28.21
C VAL A 501 2.88 16.84 27.82
N ILE A 502 2.63 16.68 26.51
CA ILE A 502 1.84 15.59 25.95
C ILE A 502 2.76 14.70 25.12
N THR A 503 2.69 13.39 25.37
CA THR A 503 3.45 12.35 24.66
C THR A 503 2.55 11.16 24.37
N TYR A 504 3.03 10.22 23.52
CA TYR A 504 2.37 8.96 23.27
C TYR A 504 3.35 7.79 23.46
N GLN A 505 2.86 6.69 24.03
CA GLN A 505 3.61 5.47 24.23
C GLN A 505 2.86 4.28 23.66
N TYR A 506 3.59 3.32 23.12
CA TYR A 506 3.00 2.04 22.75
C TYR A 506 2.49 1.31 23.98
N THR A 507 1.29 0.75 23.89
CA THR A 507 0.74 -0.10 24.96
C THR A 507 1.59 -1.36 25.13
N LYS A 508 1.57 -1.96 26.31
CA LYS A 508 2.25 -3.24 26.58
C LYS A 508 1.83 -4.33 25.58
N LEU A 509 0.56 -4.34 25.18
CA LEU A 509 0.03 -5.28 24.19
C LEU A 509 0.63 -5.03 22.79
N ALA A 510 0.77 -3.77 22.38
CA ALA A 510 1.41 -3.41 21.11
C ALA A 510 2.88 -3.82 21.09
N ILE A 511 3.60 -3.63 22.19
CA ILE A 511 5.00 -4.04 22.30
C ILE A 511 5.12 -5.58 22.25
N ALA A 512 4.30 -6.30 23.01
CA ALA A 512 4.29 -7.77 23.03
C ALA A 512 3.96 -8.36 21.63
N SER A 513 3.03 -7.75 20.91
CA SER A 513 2.67 -8.19 19.55
C SER A 513 3.80 -8.01 18.53
N ARG A 514 4.65 -6.99 18.66
CA ARG A 514 5.85 -6.82 17.84
C ARG A 514 6.86 -7.94 18.09
N TYR A 515 7.11 -8.27 19.38
CA TYR A 515 7.98 -9.41 19.71
C TYR A 515 7.41 -10.72 19.17
N LEU A 516 6.09 -10.92 19.24
CA LEU A 516 5.44 -12.10 18.66
C LEU A 516 5.74 -12.22 17.16
N SER A 517 5.61 -11.14 16.39
CA SER A 517 5.92 -11.16 14.96
C SER A 517 7.40 -11.46 14.69
N ILE A 518 8.32 -10.87 15.45
CA ILE A 518 9.76 -11.11 15.31
C ILE A 518 10.10 -12.57 15.62
N VAL A 519 9.61 -13.10 16.75
CA VAL A 519 9.83 -14.49 17.14
C VAL A 519 9.23 -15.45 16.09
N THR A 520 8.04 -15.16 15.60
CA THR A 520 7.42 -15.96 14.53
C THR A 520 8.28 -15.97 13.26
N LEU A 521 8.82 -14.82 12.87
CA LEU A 521 9.72 -14.72 11.71
C LEU A 521 10.99 -15.58 11.91
N ILE A 522 11.63 -15.48 13.08
CA ILE A 522 12.82 -16.25 13.40
C ILE A 522 12.51 -17.76 13.36
N LEU A 523 11.43 -18.19 14.02
CA LEU A 523 11.03 -19.61 14.04
C LEU A 523 10.69 -20.11 12.63
N PHE A 524 10.03 -19.31 11.81
CA PHE A 524 9.72 -19.66 10.42
C PHE A 524 11.01 -19.81 9.58
N LEU A 525 11.97 -18.91 9.72
CA LEU A 525 13.24 -18.99 9.02
C LEU A 525 14.05 -20.22 9.45
N LEU A 526 14.12 -20.51 10.74
CA LEU A 526 14.76 -21.70 11.28
C LEU A 526 14.10 -22.98 10.76
N TYR A 527 12.75 -23.06 10.79
CA TYR A 527 12.00 -24.16 10.23
C TYR A 527 12.34 -24.39 8.75
N ARG A 528 12.35 -23.33 7.95
CA ARG A 528 12.69 -23.41 6.52
C ARG A 528 14.12 -23.85 6.27
N PHE A 529 15.06 -23.39 7.08
CA PHE A 529 16.48 -23.74 6.95
C PHE A 529 16.75 -25.21 7.31
N THR A 530 16.13 -25.73 8.37
CA THR A 530 16.27 -27.13 8.79
C THR A 530 15.63 -28.09 7.78
N PHE A 531 14.41 -27.79 7.31
CA PHE A 531 13.75 -28.62 6.30
C PHE A 531 14.47 -28.60 4.94
N SER A 532 15.02 -27.47 4.53
CA SER A 532 15.82 -27.39 3.29
C SER A 532 17.06 -28.30 3.32
N LYS A 533 17.72 -28.41 4.46
CA LYS A 533 18.87 -29.33 4.62
C LYS A 533 18.47 -30.80 4.56
N TYR A 534 17.33 -31.15 5.14
CA TYR A 534 16.85 -32.54 5.16
C TYR A 534 16.49 -33.06 3.76
N TYR A 535 15.92 -32.21 2.89
CA TYR A 535 15.60 -32.56 1.49
C TYR A 535 16.80 -32.54 0.54
N LEU A 536 17.92 -31.92 0.92
CA LEU A 536 19.15 -31.92 0.14
C LEU A 536 20.10 -33.07 0.53
N SER A 537 19.85 -33.74 1.66
CA SER A 537 20.64 -34.85 2.18
C SER A 537 20.00 -36.23 1.91
N ASN A 538 18.79 -36.30 1.39
CA ASN A 538 18.10 -37.48 0.86
C ASN A 538 17.86 -37.28 -0.65
#